data_321f2ac6ba298f63115e8e96b547edc2
#
_entry.id   321f2ac6ba298f63115e8e96b547edc2
#
_cell.length_a   1.000
_cell.length_b   1.000
_cell.length_c   1.000
_cell.angle_alpha   90.00
_cell.angle_beta   90.00
_cell.angle_gamma   90.00
#
_symmetry.space_group_name_H-M   'P 1'
#
loop_
_entity.id
_entity.type
_entity.pdbx_description
1 polymer ?
#
loop_
_entity_poly.entity_id
_entity_poly.type
_entity_poly.pdbx_seq_one_letter_code
_entity_poly.pdbx_strand_id
1 'polypeptide(L)' 'MADVAADAAEVAAAVALVAADAADVAAAAT' A
#
# COMPACT_ATOMS: atom_id res chain seq x y z
N MET A 1 -10.86 -4.80 22.55
CA MET A 1 -10.09 -3.62 22.25
C MET A 1 -9.81 -3.53 20.78
N ALA A 2 -10.04 -2.40 20.24
CA ALA A 2 -9.75 -2.25 18.85
C ALA A 2 -8.28 -2.50 18.62
N ASP A 3 -7.99 -3.06 17.55
CA ASP A 3 -6.64 -3.46 17.31
C ASP A 3 -5.89 -2.41 16.56
N VAL A 4 -5.16 -1.64 17.32
CA VAL A 4 -4.26 -0.68 16.74
C VAL A 4 -3.31 -1.38 15.78
N ALA A 5 -2.88 -2.58 16.17
CA ALA A 5 -1.98 -3.36 15.32
C ALA A 5 -2.66 -3.76 14.01
N ALA A 6 -3.92 -4.15 14.07
CA ALA A 6 -4.65 -4.52 12.86
C ALA A 6 -4.86 -3.32 11.96
N ASP A 7 -5.15 -2.17 12.55
CA ASP A 7 -5.33 -0.95 11.80
C ASP A 7 -4.03 -0.52 11.12
N ALA A 8 -2.93 -0.62 11.84
CA ALA A 8 -1.63 -0.28 11.29
C ALA A 8 -1.26 -1.21 10.14
N ALA A 9 -1.59 -2.49 10.27
CA ALA A 9 -1.33 -3.46 9.22
C ALA A 9 -2.14 -3.13 7.97
N GLU A 10 -3.37 -2.69 8.16
CA GLU A 10 -4.23 -2.32 7.06
C GLU A 10 -3.69 -1.11 6.30
N VAL A 11 -3.23 -0.12 7.05
CA VAL A 11 -2.64 1.07 6.45
C VAL A 11 -1.36 0.70 5.69
N ALA A 12 -0.53 -0.14 6.28
CA ALA A 12 0.69 -0.56 5.62
C ALA A 12 0.39 -1.32 4.31
N ALA A 13 -0.64 -2.15 4.31
CA ALA A 13 -1.04 -2.86 3.11
C ALA A 13 -1.53 -1.89 2.03
N ALA A 14 -2.27 -0.88 2.42
CA ALA A 14 -2.76 0.12 1.48
C ALA A 14 -1.60 0.90 0.85
N VAL A 15 -0.62 1.26 1.67
CA VAL A 15 0.56 1.98 1.18
C VAL A 15 1.34 1.11 0.19
N ALA A 16 1.46 -0.18 0.50
CA ALA A 16 2.16 -1.10 -0.39
C ALA A 16 1.46 -1.22 -1.74
N LEU A 17 0.13 -1.23 -1.74
CA LEU A 17 -0.63 -1.30 -2.98
C LEU A 17 -0.44 -0.04 -3.82
N VAL A 18 -0.45 1.11 -3.18
CA VAL A 18 -0.24 2.38 -3.87
C VAL A 18 1.16 2.42 -4.48
N ALA A 19 2.15 1.98 -3.72
CA ALA A 19 3.53 1.98 -4.20
C ALA A 19 3.68 1.04 -5.40
N ALA A 20 3.05 -0.12 -5.35
CA ALA A 20 3.10 -1.06 -6.46
C ALA A 20 2.41 -0.50 -7.70
N ASP A 21 1.29 0.19 -7.51
CA ASP A 21 0.58 0.79 -8.61
C ASP A 21 1.40 1.89 -9.26
N ALA A 22 2.06 2.71 -8.47
CA ALA A 22 2.90 3.78 -8.97
C ALA A 22 4.07 3.20 -9.77
N ALA A 23 4.67 2.13 -9.29
CA ALA A 23 5.77 1.47 -9.99
C ALA A 23 5.29 0.91 -11.33
N ASP A 24 4.10 0.38 -11.36
CA ASP A 24 3.51 -0.18 -12.56
C ASP A 24 3.29 0.90 -13.61
N VAL A 25 2.76 2.02 -13.19
CA VAL A 25 2.51 3.15 -14.08
C VAL A 25 3.83 3.66 -14.65
N ALA A 26 4.84 3.79 -13.81
CA ALA A 26 6.14 4.25 -14.25
C ALA A 26 6.76 3.29 -15.27
N ALA A 27 6.63 2.00 -15.04
CA ALA A 27 7.15 0.99 -15.95
C ALA A 27 6.42 1.04 -17.29
N ALA A 28 5.11 1.26 -17.26
CA ALA A 28 4.32 1.35 -18.48
C ALA A 28 4.66 2.59 -19.30
N ALA A 29 5.10 3.64 -18.64
CA ALA A 29 5.43 4.90 -19.32
C ALA A 29 6.76 4.85 -20.06
N THR A 30 7.60 3.92 -19.70
CA THR A 30 8.87 3.75 -20.39
C THR A 30 8.79 2.64 -21.40
#